data_0c4a8659016e2e9ca0da6c7357c30cf0
#
_entry.id   0c4a8659016e2e9ca0da6c7357c30cf0
#
_cell.length_a   1.000
_cell.length_b   1.000
_cell.length_c   1.000
_cell.angle_alpha   90.00
_cell.angle_beta   90.00
_cell.angle_gamma   90.00
#
_symmetry.space_group_name_H-M   'P 1'
#
loop_
_entity.id
_entity.type
_entity.pdbx_description
1 polymer ?
#
loop_
_entity_poly.entity_id
_entity_poly.type
_entity_poly.pdbx_seq_one_letter_code
_entity_poly.pdbx_strand_id
1 'polypeptide(L)' 'MPTSDTRPLTPLLNITEVAEILGVDVRHVRRLVHERRIPFVKWGHLLRFDPIEIAAWIDESRRGVRQGSERPAS' A
#
# COMPACT_ATOMS: atom_id res chain seq x y z
N MET A 1 -14.73 -8.07 -22.47
CA MET A 1 -14.59 -7.59 -22.31
C MET A 1 -14.55 -7.05 -21.68
N PRO A 2 -14.49 -6.88 -21.39
CA PRO A 2 -14.53 -6.25 -20.90
C PRO A 2 -14.10 -5.59 -20.40
N THR A 3 -13.68 -5.40 -20.30
CA THR A 3 -13.29 -4.72 -19.81
C THR A 3 -13.82 -3.57 -19.58
N SER A 4 -14.62 -3.45 -19.37
CA SER A 4 -15.23 -2.31 -18.91
C SER A 4 -14.55 -1.67 -17.77
N ASP A 5 -13.82 -2.37 -17.10
CA ASP A 5 -13.03 -1.79 -16.04
C ASP A 5 -11.97 -0.91 -16.67
N THR A 6 -11.93 0.33 -16.28
CA THR A 6 -11.03 1.28 -16.90
C THR A 6 -9.69 1.35 -16.24
N ARG A 7 -9.45 0.58 -15.22
CA ARG A 7 -8.16 0.62 -14.57
C ARG A 7 -7.08 0.13 -15.49
N PRO A 8 -5.95 0.81 -15.54
CA PRO A 8 -4.84 0.34 -16.37
C PRO A 8 -4.26 -0.95 -15.81
N LEU A 9 -3.73 -1.76 -16.70
CA LEU A 9 -3.05 -2.98 -16.29
C LEU A 9 -1.61 -2.64 -16.01
N THR A 10 -1.32 -2.28 -14.79
CA THR A 10 0.03 -1.95 -14.40
C THR A 10 0.60 -3.10 -13.61
N PRO A 11 1.91 -3.29 -13.68
CA PRO A 11 2.53 -4.36 -12.89
C PRO A 11 2.27 -4.16 -11.41
N LEU A 12 2.03 -5.25 -10.73
CA LEU A 12 1.86 -5.20 -9.28
C LEU A 12 3.23 -5.15 -8.63
N LEU A 13 3.26 -4.56 -7.45
CA LEU A 13 4.50 -4.42 -6.70
C LEU A 13 4.70 -5.59 -5.77
N ASN A 14 5.95 -5.95 -5.53
CA ASN A 14 6.24 -6.95 -4.51
C ASN A 14 6.52 -6.23 -3.19
N ILE A 15 6.70 -7.00 -2.13
CA ILE A 15 6.84 -6.41 -0.80
C ILE A 15 8.11 -5.56 -0.68
N THR A 16 9.17 -5.96 -1.34
CA THR A 16 10.40 -5.19 -1.30
C THR A 16 10.21 -3.83 -1.94
N GLU A 17 9.51 -3.81 -3.06
CA GLU A 17 9.25 -2.55 -3.75
C GLU A 17 8.39 -1.62 -2.91
N VAL A 18 7.39 -2.18 -2.24
CA VAL A 18 6.54 -1.35 -1.39
C VAL A 18 7.36 -0.81 -0.21
N ALA A 19 8.21 -1.64 0.37
CA ALA A 19 9.04 -1.18 1.48
C ALA A 19 9.92 -0.02 1.05
N GLU A 20 10.46 -0.09 -0.16
CA GLU A 20 11.28 0.99 -0.68
C GLU A 20 10.48 2.26 -0.89
N ILE A 21 9.28 2.13 -1.42
CA ILE A 21 8.43 3.28 -1.64
C ILE A 21 8.09 3.95 -0.33
N LEU A 22 7.81 3.17 0.69
CA LEU A 22 7.44 3.70 1.99
C LEU A 22 8.65 4.12 2.82
N GLY A 23 9.83 3.68 2.44
CA GLY A 23 11.03 4.00 3.20
C GLY A 23 11.11 3.25 4.50
N VAL A 24 10.63 2.01 4.53
CA VAL A 24 10.64 1.20 5.74
C VAL A 24 11.18 -0.18 5.42
N ASP A 25 11.38 -0.98 6.45
CA ASP A 25 11.81 -2.36 6.29
C ASP A 25 10.71 -3.24 5.75
N VAL A 26 11.10 -4.30 5.05
CA VAL A 26 10.14 -5.31 4.62
C VAL A 26 9.37 -5.85 5.81
N ARG A 27 10.04 -6.01 6.94
CA ARG A 27 9.40 -6.51 8.14
C ARG A 27 8.22 -5.64 8.55
N HIS A 28 8.38 -4.33 8.40
CA HIS A 28 7.31 -3.41 8.74
C HIS A 28 6.12 -3.60 7.81
N VAL A 29 6.38 -3.79 6.51
CA VAL A 29 5.30 -4.00 5.56
C VAL A 29 4.60 -5.33 5.86
N ARG A 30 5.35 -6.37 6.23
CA ARG A 30 4.73 -7.63 6.57
C ARG A 30 3.78 -7.48 7.75
N ARG A 31 4.16 -6.65 8.71
CA ARG A 31 3.29 -6.43 9.85
C ARG A 31 2.01 -5.74 9.41
N LEU A 32 2.13 -4.75 8.52
CA LEU A 32 0.94 -4.06 8.03
C LEU A 32 0.00 -5.02 7.31
N VAL A 33 0.57 -5.93 6.53
CA VAL A 33 -0.23 -6.94 5.84
C VAL A 33 -0.91 -7.85 6.85
N HIS A 34 -0.15 -8.30 7.82
CA HIS A 34 -0.67 -9.22 8.85
C HIS A 34 -1.83 -8.57 9.60
N GLU A 35 -1.74 -7.29 9.86
CA GLU A 35 -2.76 -6.56 10.58
C GLU A 35 -3.84 -6.01 9.66
N ARG A 36 -3.72 -6.28 8.36
CA ARG A 36 -4.68 -5.83 7.35
C ARG A 36 -4.84 -4.34 7.34
N ARG A 37 -3.72 -3.64 7.46
CA ARG A 37 -3.72 -2.19 7.50
C ARG A 37 -3.20 -1.58 6.21
N ILE A 38 -2.93 -2.38 5.21
CA ILE A 38 -2.43 -1.94 3.93
C ILE A 38 -3.12 -2.77 2.86
N PRO A 39 -3.54 -2.17 1.73
CA PRO A 39 -4.18 -2.96 0.68
C PRO A 39 -3.19 -3.90 0.03
N PHE A 40 -3.59 -5.13 -0.16
CA PHE A 40 -2.73 -6.13 -0.78
C PHE A 40 -3.56 -7.16 -1.53
N VAL A 41 -2.89 -7.89 -2.40
CA VAL A 41 -3.49 -8.97 -3.17
C VAL A 41 -2.69 -10.22 -2.88
N LYS A 42 -3.36 -11.32 -2.66
CA LYS A 42 -2.67 -12.56 -2.34
C LYS A 42 -3.21 -13.70 -3.17
N TRP A 43 -2.31 -14.40 -3.84
CA TRP A 43 -2.64 -15.62 -4.56
C TRP A 43 -1.85 -16.74 -3.93
N GLY A 44 -2.51 -17.57 -3.13
CA GLY A 44 -1.80 -18.58 -2.41
C GLY A 44 -0.78 -17.92 -1.49
N HIS A 45 0.51 -18.15 -1.75
CA HIS A 45 1.55 -17.53 -0.94
C HIS A 45 2.22 -16.36 -1.65
N LEU A 46 1.73 -15.98 -2.83
CA LEU A 46 2.28 -14.82 -3.53
C LEU A 46 1.60 -13.58 -3.04
N LEU A 47 2.37 -12.63 -2.59
CA LEU A 47 1.86 -11.38 -2.05
C LEU A 47 2.25 -10.24 -2.97
N ARG A 48 1.27 -9.46 -3.39
CA ARG A 48 1.51 -8.35 -4.31
C ARG A 48 0.68 -7.15 -3.89
N PHE A 49 1.04 -6.00 -4.43
CA PHE A 49 0.37 -4.73 -4.08
C PHE A 49 0.07 -3.96 -5.34
N ASP A 50 -1.12 -3.43 -5.43
CA ASP A 50 -1.54 -2.63 -6.58
C ASP A 50 -0.99 -1.21 -6.38
N PRO A 51 -0.17 -0.71 -7.31
CA PRO A 51 0.42 0.63 -7.12
C PRO A 51 -0.61 1.73 -7.00
N ILE A 52 -1.75 1.58 -7.67
CA ILE A 52 -2.79 2.60 -7.57
C ILE A 52 -3.41 2.60 -6.18
N GLU A 53 -3.65 1.42 -5.63
CA GLU A 53 -4.20 1.31 -4.29
C GLU A 53 -3.20 1.77 -3.24
N ILE A 54 -1.93 1.47 -3.45
CA ILE A 54 -0.90 1.91 -2.51
C ILE A 54 -0.81 3.44 -2.51
N ALA A 55 -0.88 4.05 -3.68
CA ALA A 55 -0.83 5.52 -3.75
C ALA A 55 -2.01 6.14 -3.01
N ALA A 56 -3.19 5.58 -3.19
CA ALA A 56 -4.37 6.10 -2.52
C ALA A 56 -4.27 5.90 -1.01
N TRP A 57 -3.73 4.76 -0.60
CA TRP A 57 -3.57 4.45 0.81
C TRP A 57 -2.58 5.41 1.47
N ILE A 58 -1.50 5.75 0.78
CA ILE A 58 -0.54 6.70 1.30
C ILE A 58 -1.22 8.07 1.47
N ASP A 59 -2.00 8.45 0.49
CA ASP A 59 -2.67 9.74 0.55
C ASP A 59 -3.64 9.82 1.71
N GLU A 60 -4.37 8.74 1.96
CA GLU A 60 -5.27 8.71 3.09
C GLU A 60 -4.53 8.76 4.41
N SER A 61 -3.38 8.10 4.46
CA SER A 61 -2.58 8.12 5.67
C SER A 61 -2.09 9.52 5.98
N ARG A 62 -1.76 10.27 4.96
CA ARG A 62 -1.35 11.65 5.17
C ARG A 62 -2.46 12.46 5.78
N ARG A 63 -3.67 12.27 5.29
CA ARG A 63 -4.79 13.01 5.81
C ARG A 63 -5.05 12.68 7.25
N GLY A 64 -4.99 11.40 7.57
CA GLY A 64 -5.19 10.96 8.93
C GLY A 64 -4.16 11.57 9.87
N VAL A 65 -2.92 11.59 9.44
CA VAL A 65 -1.87 12.16 10.28
C VAL A 65 -2.10 13.64 10.50
N ARG A 66 -2.52 14.35 9.45
CA ARG A 66 -2.76 15.77 9.62
C ARG A 66 -3.84 16.04 10.61
N GLN A 67 -4.85 15.21 10.62
CA GLN A 67 -5.86 15.38 11.61
C GLN A 67 -5.38 15.09 12.98
N GLY A 68 -4.64 14.13 13.03
CA GLY A 68 -4.16 13.74 14.29
C GLY A 68 -3.12 14.64 14.77
N SER A 69 -2.65 15.00 14.38
CA SER A 69 -1.89 15.63 14.92
C SER A 69 -1.13 16.29 14.83
N GLU A 70 -0.99 16.41 14.76
CA GLU A 70 -0.42 17.06 14.68
C GLU A 70 0.64 16.95 15.14
N ARG A 71 1.29 16.39 15.34
CA ARG A 71 2.25 16.26 15.82
C ARG A 71 3.14 16.46 15.45
N PRO A 72 3.58 16.85 15.47
CA PRO A 72 4.46 17.07 15.08
C PRO A 72 5.35 16.56 14.93
N ALA A 73 5.56 16.29 14.94
CA ALA A 73 6.38 16.10 14.85
C ALA A 73 6.97 15.93 14.77
N SER A 74 6.84 15.83 14.73
CA SER A 74 7.26 15.88 14.54
C SER A 74 7.50 15.85 14.40
#